data_cd4b25bd58e1c2332a6122a8db7beeb5
#
_entry.id   cd4b25bd58e1c2332a6122a8db7beeb5
#
_cell.length_a   1.000
_cell.length_b   1.000
_cell.length_c   1.000
_cell.angle_alpha   90.00
_cell.angle_beta   90.00
_cell.angle_gamma   90.00
#
_symmetry.space_group_name_H-M   'P 1'
#
loop_
_entity.id
_entity.type
_entity.pdbx_description
1 polymer ?
#
loop_
_entity_poly.entity_id
_entity_poly.type
_entity_poly.pdbx_seq_one_letter_code
_entity_poly.pdbx_strand_id
1 'polypeptide(L)'
;MSGPPPDNDPREAADTPPDGGSAPDAALPPDGGPQNAEVPPASSPEPEGSSHDPSAANEAASQDDDEADGSADVIPFDRPAVEEEQQAPGESEAVAGQSQAASEDEGGRRGRSLRKAGLLAGGAAACLLALGVAGFVWLKPYLSPDDFEGAGAGAVTVRIMPGASAGDVGAVLADAGVVASARSFVNVAQERSKAGSLYPGHYRLRKGMAAGAALDLLLSPHSRVVRRVTLPEGMRVPEALPHLARQAGIPLKDLQAAKPAALGLPGYARGLEGFLYPATYEVDPGTTAADLLRRMVSRFKEAAQAIGLEARAAEVHLTPLEAVTVASLVQAEGGRDTDYPKIARVIYNRLKGGTPLQLDATVTYALGRRTLKVSLKDTKVRSPYNTYRHKGLPPGPIANPGEKALLAALHPAEGDWYWFVTTDPEHRITKFTDKESEFVRYREELNDYLGTH
;
A
#
# COMPACT_ATOMS: atom_id res chain seq x y z
N MET A 1 34.71 12.82 -40.32
CA MET A 1 34.22 13.43 -41.56
C MET A 1 32.83 13.92 -41.27
N SER A 2 32.70 15.26 -41.25
CA SER A 2 31.61 16.13 -41.67
C SER A 2 30.32 16.06 -40.82
N GLY A 3 29.81 17.01 -40.20
CA GLY A 3 29.92 18.44 -40.11
C GLY A 3 28.55 18.91 -39.58
N PRO A 4 28.41 20.00 -38.82
CA PRO A 4 27.19 20.36 -38.11
C PRO A 4 26.19 21.17 -38.95
N PRO A 5 24.94 21.36 -38.45
CA PRO A 5 23.90 22.10 -39.13
C PRO A 5 23.96 23.61 -38.81
N PRO A 6 23.27 24.43 -39.61
CA PRO A 6 23.40 25.91 -39.48
C PRO A 6 22.34 26.53 -38.57
N ASP A 7 22.78 27.66 -37.98
CA ASP A 7 22.03 28.74 -37.34
C ASP A 7 20.91 29.28 -38.21
N ASN A 8 19.82 29.70 -37.56
CA ASN A 8 18.96 30.78 -38.06
C ASN A 8 18.33 31.56 -36.89
N ASP A 9 18.93 32.70 -36.59
CA ASP A 9 18.31 33.86 -35.94
C ASP A 9 17.76 34.77 -37.08
N PRO A 10 16.61 35.38 -36.92
CA PRO A 10 16.50 36.76 -37.26
C PRO A 10 15.79 37.64 -36.21
N ARG A 11 16.50 38.67 -35.90
CA ARG A 11 16.19 39.95 -35.30
C ARG A 11 14.95 40.67 -35.83
N GLU A 12 14.54 41.63 -34.93
CA GLU A 12 13.95 42.95 -35.15
C GLU A 12 12.47 43.07 -35.44
N ALA A 13 11.75 43.70 -34.49
CA ALA A 13 11.37 45.12 -34.70
C ALA A 13 10.78 45.70 -33.41
N ALA A 14 11.31 46.85 -33.07
CA ALA A 14 10.90 47.79 -32.03
C ALA A 14 9.50 48.37 -32.35
N ASP A 15 8.77 48.74 -31.27
CA ASP A 15 8.06 50.01 -31.23
C ASP A 15 7.79 50.45 -29.76
N THR A 16 8.20 51.65 -29.46
CA THR A 16 8.06 52.36 -28.18
C THR A 16 7.04 53.51 -28.35
N PRO A 17 6.62 54.20 -27.25
CA PRO A 17 5.24 54.48 -26.85
C PRO A 17 4.73 55.89 -27.24
N PRO A 18 3.59 56.33 -26.76
CA PRO A 18 3.52 57.73 -26.31
C PRO A 18 2.96 57.98 -24.92
N ASP A 19 3.59 58.95 -24.39
CA ASP A 19 3.43 59.84 -23.28
C ASP A 19 2.00 60.34 -22.97
N GLY A 20 1.83 60.71 -21.69
CA GLY A 20 1.13 61.93 -21.34
C GLY A 20 -0.03 61.80 -20.34
N GLY A 21 0.14 62.35 -19.14
CA GLY A 21 -1.04 62.71 -18.34
C GLY A 21 -0.77 62.93 -16.85
N SER A 22 -0.38 64.10 -16.52
CA SER A 22 -0.17 64.75 -15.23
C SER A 22 -1.20 64.49 -14.12
N ALA A 23 -0.69 64.57 -12.89
CA ALA A 23 -1.40 64.72 -11.63
C ALA A 23 -2.22 66.02 -11.54
N PRO A 24 -3.09 66.17 -10.54
CA PRO A 24 -2.69 67.10 -9.48
C PRO A 24 -2.96 66.63 -8.03
N ASP A 25 -2.11 67.18 -7.20
CA ASP A 25 -2.16 67.44 -5.76
C ASP A 25 -3.55 67.75 -5.21
N ALA A 26 -3.81 67.23 -3.99
CA ALA A 26 -4.59 67.93 -2.95
C ALA A 26 -4.32 67.33 -1.56
N ALA A 27 -3.46 67.99 -0.82
CA ALA A 27 -3.70 68.60 0.49
C ALA A 27 -4.22 67.72 1.64
N LEU A 28 -3.32 67.54 2.61
CA LEU A 28 -3.62 67.32 4.04
C LEU A 28 -4.19 68.60 4.66
N PRO A 29 -4.99 68.50 5.68
CA PRO A 29 -4.79 69.18 6.95
C PRO A 29 -5.17 68.34 8.20
N PRO A 30 -5.08 68.93 9.43
CA PRO A 30 -4.03 68.63 10.38
C PRO A 30 -4.53 68.03 11.69
N ASP A 31 -3.61 67.61 12.53
CA ASP A 31 -3.58 67.45 13.98
C ASP A 31 -4.89 67.56 14.77
N GLY A 32 -5.09 66.54 15.58
CA GLY A 32 -6.02 66.55 16.69
C GLY A 32 -5.81 65.33 17.58
N GLY A 33 -4.77 65.32 18.40
CA GLY A 33 -4.79 64.47 19.56
C GLY A 33 -5.79 65.00 20.59
N PRO A 34 -6.39 64.09 21.35
CA PRO A 34 -6.18 64.23 22.79
C PRO A 34 -6.10 62.93 23.59
N GLN A 35 -5.32 63.05 24.62
CA GLN A 35 -5.58 62.67 26.02
C GLN A 35 -5.63 61.23 26.43
N ASN A 36 -4.62 60.90 27.18
CA ASN A 36 -4.50 59.95 28.26
C ASN A 36 -5.82 59.64 28.98
N ALA A 37 -6.11 58.36 29.07
CA ALA A 37 -6.90 57.82 30.16
C ALA A 37 -6.06 56.71 30.82
N GLU A 38 -5.56 57.03 31.99
CA GLU A 38 -4.94 56.11 32.94
C GLU A 38 -5.92 55.00 33.30
N VAL A 39 -5.47 53.77 33.22
CA VAL A 39 -6.12 52.62 33.84
C VAL A 39 -5.23 52.17 34.99
N PRO A 40 -5.74 52.08 36.24
CA PRO A 40 -4.95 51.74 37.41
C PRO A 40 -4.54 50.23 37.43
N PRO A 41 -3.43 49.88 38.11
CA PRO A 41 -2.98 48.52 38.21
C PRO A 41 -3.85 47.70 39.20
N ALA A 42 -4.32 46.55 38.73
CA ALA A 42 -4.96 45.58 39.60
C ALA A 42 -3.93 44.80 40.41
N SER A 43 -4.06 44.95 41.72
CA SER A 43 -3.30 44.32 42.80
C SER A 43 -3.39 42.79 42.77
N SER A 44 -2.22 42.20 42.95
CA SER A 44 -2.02 40.79 43.35
C SER A 44 -2.54 40.51 44.76
N PRO A 45 -3.03 39.34 45.08
CA PRO A 45 -2.98 38.82 46.42
C PRO A 45 -1.91 37.74 46.56
N GLU A 46 -1.00 37.96 47.48
CA GLU A 46 -0.08 36.97 48.04
C GLU A 46 -0.80 36.13 49.11
N PRO A 47 -0.16 35.01 49.56
CA PRO A 47 -0.84 33.85 50.11
C PRO A 47 -0.91 33.90 51.63
N GLU A 48 -2.02 33.48 52.20
CA GLU A 48 -2.06 33.09 53.59
C GLU A 48 -2.01 31.56 53.76
N GLY A 49 -1.05 31.14 54.53
CA GLY A 49 -0.86 29.78 54.95
C GLY A 49 -1.84 29.40 56.08
N SER A 50 -2.20 28.16 56.15
CA SER A 50 -2.48 27.45 57.40
C SER A 50 -2.31 25.96 57.24
N SER A 51 -1.38 25.47 57.99
CA SER A 51 -1.12 24.12 58.47
C SER A 51 -2.38 23.40 58.97
N HIS A 52 -2.52 22.12 58.53
CA HIS A 52 -3.04 21.08 59.44
C HIS A 52 -2.65 19.70 58.87
N ASP A 53 -1.74 19.05 59.53
CA ASP A 53 -1.60 17.58 59.59
C ASP A 53 -2.44 17.12 60.77
N PRO A 54 -3.11 15.97 60.74
CA PRO A 54 -2.59 14.83 61.45
C PRO A 54 -2.83 13.45 60.76
N SER A 55 -1.73 12.69 60.67
CA SER A 55 -1.53 11.34 61.18
C SER A 55 -2.78 10.52 61.55
N ALA A 56 -2.89 9.34 60.98
CA ALA A 56 -2.88 8.04 61.65
C ALA A 56 -3.38 6.91 60.74
N ALA A 57 -2.50 5.96 60.57
CA ALA A 57 -2.68 4.52 60.78
C ALA A 57 -3.66 3.73 59.90
N ASN A 58 -3.20 2.78 59.15
CA ASN A 58 -3.20 1.40 59.67
C ASN A 58 -2.36 0.47 58.80
N GLU A 59 -1.63 -0.33 59.51
CA GLU A 59 -0.79 -1.49 59.16
C GLU A 59 -1.62 -2.64 58.56
N ALA A 60 -0.98 -3.44 57.73
CA ALA A 60 -0.77 -4.88 57.89
C ALA A 60 -0.24 -5.45 56.57
N ALA A 61 1.03 -5.82 56.50
CA ALA A 61 1.58 -7.18 56.57
C ALA A 61 1.09 -8.07 55.39
N SER A 62 1.98 -8.63 54.59
CA SER A 62 2.94 -9.68 54.89
C SER A 62 3.97 -9.83 53.75
N GLN A 63 5.17 -10.15 54.18
CA GLN A 63 6.26 -10.76 53.45
C GLN A 63 5.85 -12.11 52.85
N ASP A 64 6.44 -12.45 51.70
CA ASP A 64 7.16 -13.71 51.58
C ASP A 64 8.15 -13.60 50.41
N ASP A 65 9.39 -13.83 50.75
CA ASP A 65 10.54 -14.08 49.89
C ASP A 65 10.35 -15.41 49.16
N ASP A 66 10.77 -15.48 47.89
CA ASP A 66 11.42 -16.67 47.37
C ASP A 66 12.31 -16.29 46.18
N GLU A 67 13.61 -16.32 46.43
CA GLU A 67 14.68 -16.45 45.45
C GLU A 67 14.56 -17.81 44.75
N ALA A 68 14.56 -17.82 43.45
CA ALA A 68 14.94 -18.98 42.66
C ALA A 68 15.77 -18.52 41.44
N ASP A 69 17.08 -18.62 41.65
CA ASP A 69 18.12 -18.76 40.65
C ASP A 69 17.74 -19.88 39.65
N GLY A 70 17.72 -19.58 38.36
CA GLY A 70 17.46 -20.50 37.29
C GLY A 70 18.16 -20.07 36.02
N SER A 71 19.48 -20.23 35.96
CA SER A 71 20.27 -20.22 34.76
C SER A 71 19.69 -21.24 33.76
N ALA A 72 19.15 -20.77 32.66
CA ALA A 72 18.75 -21.60 31.51
C ALA A 72 19.77 -21.42 30.38
N ASP A 73 20.43 -22.53 30.11
CA ASP A 73 21.38 -22.78 29.05
C ASP A 73 20.94 -22.25 27.67
N VAL A 74 21.85 -21.53 27.02
CA VAL A 74 21.81 -21.18 25.62
C VAL A 74 22.16 -22.42 24.80
N ILE A 75 21.18 -23.00 24.12
CA ILE A 75 21.43 -24.03 23.12
C ILE A 75 21.64 -23.32 21.78
N PRO A 76 22.79 -23.50 21.12
CA PRO A 76 23.02 -22.96 19.78
C PRO A 76 22.28 -23.80 18.76
N PHE A 77 21.45 -23.14 17.94
CA PHE A 77 20.81 -23.74 16.77
C PHE A 77 21.87 -23.92 15.67
N ASP A 78 22.18 -25.19 15.45
CA ASP A 78 23.05 -25.67 14.36
C ASP A 78 22.28 -25.59 13.04
N ARG A 79 22.93 -24.98 12.03
CA ARG A 79 22.45 -24.95 10.66
C ARG A 79 22.92 -26.24 9.97
N PRO A 80 22.04 -26.98 9.28
CA PRO A 80 22.53 -27.97 8.34
C PRO A 80 23.05 -27.26 7.07
N ALA A 81 24.30 -27.52 6.78
CA ALA A 81 24.94 -27.18 5.52
C ALA A 81 24.27 -27.96 4.38
N VAL A 82 23.93 -27.24 3.31
CA VAL A 82 23.52 -27.83 2.05
C VAL A 82 24.81 -28.15 1.29
N GLU A 83 25.11 -29.43 1.16
CA GLU A 83 26.17 -29.94 0.28
C GLU A 83 25.71 -29.79 -1.19
N GLU A 84 26.54 -29.08 -1.90
CA GLU A 84 26.55 -28.93 -3.35
C GLU A 84 27.17 -30.16 -3.95
N GLU A 85 26.40 -31.05 -4.54
CA GLU A 85 26.91 -32.16 -5.31
C GLU A 85 26.88 -31.81 -6.80
N GLN A 86 28.09 -31.38 -7.28
CA GLN A 86 28.43 -31.29 -8.69
C GLN A 86 28.68 -32.69 -9.23
N GLN A 87 27.93 -33.11 -10.24
CA GLN A 87 28.39 -34.17 -11.16
C GLN A 87 28.25 -33.70 -12.60
N ALA A 88 29.40 -33.60 -13.23
CA ALA A 88 29.63 -33.30 -14.61
C ALA A 88 29.54 -34.59 -15.47
N PRO A 89 29.60 -34.48 -16.79
CA PRO A 89 28.93 -35.35 -17.75
C PRO A 89 29.80 -36.52 -18.19
N GLY A 90 29.15 -37.66 -18.40
CA GLY A 90 29.73 -38.83 -19.03
C GLY A 90 29.37 -38.94 -20.52
N GLU A 91 30.37 -38.76 -21.36
CA GLU A 91 30.38 -39.20 -22.74
C GLU A 91 30.41 -40.75 -22.82
N SER A 92 29.70 -41.32 -23.77
CA SER A 92 30.09 -42.55 -24.44
C SER A 92 29.18 -42.76 -25.65
N GLU A 93 29.66 -42.47 -26.78
CA GLU A 93 30.28 -43.32 -27.80
C GLU A 93 29.28 -44.12 -28.65
N ALA A 94 29.35 -43.73 -29.91
CA ALA A 94 28.77 -44.37 -31.08
C ALA A 94 29.41 -45.74 -31.33
N VAL A 95 28.61 -46.69 -31.72
CA VAL A 95 29.09 -47.84 -32.49
C VAL A 95 28.24 -48.00 -33.73
N ALA A 96 28.89 -47.71 -34.85
CA ALA A 96 28.46 -48.08 -36.17
C ALA A 96 28.79 -49.57 -36.41
N GLY A 97 27.86 -50.28 -36.97
CA GLY A 97 28.08 -51.63 -37.47
C GLY A 97 27.43 -51.79 -38.84
N GLN A 98 28.26 -51.64 -39.84
CA GLN A 98 28.01 -52.09 -41.20
C GLN A 98 28.08 -53.62 -41.30
N SER A 99 27.31 -54.23 -42.18
CA SER A 99 27.74 -55.23 -43.16
C SER A 99 26.54 -55.79 -43.89
N GLN A 100 26.45 -55.56 -45.16
CA GLN A 100 26.85 -56.29 -46.36
C GLN A 100 26.07 -57.58 -46.61
N ALA A 101 25.26 -57.54 -47.60
CA ALA A 101 25.27 -58.12 -48.92
C ALA A 101 25.68 -59.62 -49.06
N ALA A 102 24.82 -60.37 -49.67
CA ALA A 102 25.02 -61.37 -50.69
C ALA A 102 23.62 -61.89 -51.10
N SER A 103 23.12 -61.66 -52.27
CA SER A 103 23.36 -62.22 -53.65
C SER A 103 23.07 -63.71 -53.78
N GLU A 104 22.19 -63.95 -54.76
CA GLU A 104 22.02 -65.12 -55.59
C GLU A 104 21.27 -66.33 -54.99
N ASP A 105 20.41 -67.02 -55.64
CA ASP A 105 20.27 -67.42 -57.02
C ASP A 105 18.88 -68.11 -57.22
N GLU A 106 18.38 -67.98 -58.43
CA GLU A 106 17.64 -68.88 -59.30
C GLU A 106 16.64 -69.93 -58.84
N GLY A 107 15.61 -70.02 -59.54
CA GLY A 107 15.05 -71.27 -59.99
C GLY A 107 13.57 -71.54 -59.77
N GLY A 108 12.80 -71.14 -60.72
CA GLY A 108 11.78 -71.88 -61.36
C GLY A 108 10.67 -72.61 -60.56
N ARG A 109 9.43 -72.22 -60.66
CA ARG A 109 8.35 -72.97 -61.32
C ARG A 109 6.98 -72.30 -61.12
N ARG A 110 6.42 -72.07 -62.26
CA ARG A 110 5.02 -71.68 -62.50
C ARG A 110 4.02 -72.49 -61.72
N GLY A 111 2.99 -71.87 -61.24
CA GLY A 111 1.70 -72.43 -61.32
C GLY A 111 0.80 -72.33 -60.11
N ARG A 112 -0.25 -71.57 -60.20
CA ARG A 112 -1.52 -71.70 -59.47
C ARG A 112 -1.57 -71.37 -57.96
N SER A 113 -1.71 -70.08 -57.64
CA SER A 113 -2.65 -69.68 -56.58
C SER A 113 -2.91 -68.16 -56.54
N LEU A 114 -3.26 -67.59 -57.67
CA LEU A 114 -3.66 -66.15 -57.77
C LEU A 114 -4.97 -65.80 -57.07
N ARG A 115 -5.68 -66.79 -56.51
CA ARG A 115 -6.96 -66.56 -55.77
C ARG A 115 -6.84 -66.53 -54.26
N LYS A 116 -5.78 -67.05 -53.64
CA LYS A 116 -5.56 -66.99 -52.17
C LYS A 116 -4.72 -65.78 -51.74
N ALA A 117 -3.86 -65.26 -52.62
CA ALA A 117 -3.05 -64.07 -52.36
C ALA A 117 -3.91 -62.79 -52.28
N GLY A 118 -4.98 -62.69 -53.08
CA GLY A 118 -5.89 -61.52 -53.06
C GLY A 118 -6.72 -61.41 -51.74
N LEU A 119 -7.11 -62.55 -51.15
CA LEU A 119 -7.87 -62.59 -49.92
C LEU A 119 -6.97 -62.24 -48.70
N LEU A 120 -5.69 -62.65 -48.68
CA LEU A 120 -4.74 -62.31 -47.62
C LEU A 120 -4.26 -60.88 -47.72
N ALA A 121 -4.04 -60.33 -48.92
CA ALA A 121 -3.69 -58.96 -49.20
C ALA A 121 -4.87 -58.02 -48.82
N GLY A 122 -6.12 -58.37 -49.16
CA GLY A 122 -7.29 -57.61 -48.76
C GLY A 122 -7.57 -57.63 -47.26
N GLY A 123 -7.32 -58.77 -46.59
CA GLY A 123 -7.39 -58.87 -45.14
C GLY A 123 -6.32 -58.05 -44.42
N ALA A 124 -5.08 -58.07 -44.90
CA ALA A 124 -3.99 -57.26 -44.35
C ALA A 124 -4.23 -55.74 -44.57
N ALA A 125 -4.75 -55.35 -45.72
CA ALA A 125 -5.13 -53.92 -45.97
C ALA A 125 -6.27 -53.48 -45.10
N ALA A 126 -7.28 -54.34 -44.89
CA ALA A 126 -8.42 -54.06 -44.00
C ALA A 126 -7.98 -53.97 -42.52
N CYS A 127 -7.04 -54.83 -42.07
CA CYS A 127 -6.45 -54.74 -40.72
C CYS A 127 -5.60 -53.47 -40.53
N LEU A 128 -4.82 -53.10 -41.54
CA LEU A 128 -4.04 -51.84 -41.48
C LEU A 128 -4.93 -50.62 -41.47
N LEU A 129 -6.03 -50.59 -42.27
CA LEU A 129 -7.05 -49.54 -42.22
C LEU A 129 -7.76 -49.50 -40.86
N ALA A 130 -8.14 -50.68 -40.32
CA ALA A 130 -8.77 -50.74 -39.01
C ALA A 130 -7.82 -50.28 -37.88
N LEU A 131 -6.53 -50.67 -37.92
CA LEU A 131 -5.49 -50.20 -37.00
C LEU A 131 -5.21 -48.67 -37.20
N GLY A 132 -5.23 -48.19 -38.43
CA GLY A 132 -5.10 -46.78 -38.74
C GLY A 132 -6.29 -45.93 -38.21
N VAL A 133 -7.52 -46.43 -38.42
CA VAL A 133 -8.74 -45.82 -37.86
C VAL A 133 -8.77 -45.90 -36.35
N ALA A 134 -8.45 -47.05 -35.75
CA ALA A 134 -8.36 -47.21 -34.30
C ALA A 134 -7.27 -46.28 -33.70
N GLY A 135 -6.10 -46.22 -34.33
CA GLY A 135 -5.01 -45.31 -33.95
C GLY A 135 -5.42 -43.86 -34.10
N PHE A 136 -6.11 -43.50 -35.20
CA PHE A 136 -6.64 -42.14 -35.38
C PHE A 136 -7.71 -41.76 -34.35
N VAL A 137 -8.66 -42.68 -34.07
CA VAL A 137 -9.69 -42.45 -33.05
C VAL A 137 -9.06 -42.33 -31.66
N TRP A 138 -8.04 -43.15 -31.37
CA TRP A 138 -7.29 -43.07 -30.11
C TRP A 138 -6.42 -41.82 -30.00
N LEU A 139 -5.85 -41.34 -31.12
CA LEU A 139 -4.99 -40.17 -31.16
C LEU A 139 -5.78 -38.85 -31.30
N LYS A 140 -7.03 -38.93 -31.81
CA LYS A 140 -7.88 -37.73 -32.04
C LYS A 140 -8.03 -36.81 -30.81
N PRO A 141 -8.25 -37.31 -29.56
CA PRO A 141 -8.34 -36.46 -28.37
C PRO A 141 -7.01 -35.77 -28.04
N TYR A 142 -5.88 -36.30 -28.56
CA TYR A 142 -4.56 -35.71 -28.38
C TYR A 142 -4.24 -34.66 -29.44
N LEU A 143 -4.78 -34.79 -30.66
CA LEU A 143 -4.55 -33.89 -31.78
C LEU A 143 -5.55 -32.74 -31.82
N SER A 144 -6.80 -33.01 -31.40
CA SER A 144 -7.87 -32.02 -31.37
C SER A 144 -8.68 -32.24 -30.08
N PRO A 145 -8.24 -31.65 -28.94
CA PRO A 145 -8.99 -31.74 -27.70
C PRO A 145 -10.36 -31.09 -27.87
N ASP A 146 -11.38 -31.67 -27.23
CA ASP A 146 -12.74 -31.15 -27.25
C ASP A 146 -12.76 -29.70 -26.74
N ASP A 147 -13.47 -28.83 -27.44
CA ASP A 147 -13.71 -27.45 -27.07
C ASP A 147 -15.19 -27.11 -27.25
N PHE A 148 -15.71 -26.18 -26.45
CA PHE A 148 -17.03 -25.62 -26.65
C PHE A 148 -17.00 -24.53 -27.70
N GLU A 149 -18.17 -24.17 -28.22
CA GLU A 149 -18.31 -23.06 -29.15
C GLU A 149 -18.94 -21.85 -28.47
N GLY A 150 -18.38 -20.65 -28.76
CA GLY A 150 -18.97 -19.38 -28.37
C GLY A 150 -18.60 -18.89 -26.97
N ALA A 151 -19.42 -17.96 -26.46
CA ALA A 151 -19.12 -17.20 -25.23
C ALA A 151 -19.68 -17.83 -23.96
N GLY A 152 -20.30 -19.03 -24.07
CA GLY A 152 -20.91 -19.72 -22.93
C GLY A 152 -22.14 -19.02 -22.34
N ALA A 153 -22.79 -19.65 -21.34
CA ALA A 153 -23.97 -19.14 -20.66
C ALA A 153 -23.92 -19.43 -19.15
N GLY A 154 -24.72 -18.66 -18.39
CA GLY A 154 -24.72 -18.75 -16.95
C GLY A 154 -23.42 -18.22 -16.32
N ALA A 155 -23.46 -17.78 -15.06
CA ALA A 155 -22.28 -17.29 -14.37
C ALA A 155 -21.72 -18.37 -13.42
N VAL A 156 -20.40 -18.53 -13.43
CA VAL A 156 -19.68 -19.38 -12.48
C VAL A 156 -18.46 -18.59 -11.97
N THR A 157 -18.18 -18.69 -10.67
CA THR A 157 -16.97 -18.07 -10.09
C THR A 157 -15.93 -19.18 -9.90
N VAL A 158 -14.76 -18.97 -10.49
CA VAL A 158 -13.60 -19.86 -10.33
C VAL A 158 -12.50 -19.16 -9.55
N ARG A 159 -11.70 -19.93 -8.81
CA ARG A 159 -10.55 -19.43 -8.06
C ARG A 159 -9.28 -19.97 -8.69
N ILE A 160 -8.39 -19.07 -9.09
CA ILE A 160 -7.04 -19.39 -9.55
C ILE A 160 -6.09 -19.16 -8.38
N MET A 161 -5.32 -20.17 -8.02
CA MET A 161 -4.38 -20.12 -6.90
C MET A 161 -3.09 -19.40 -7.28
N PRO A 162 -2.39 -18.77 -6.32
CA PRO A 162 -1.05 -18.23 -6.56
C PRO A 162 -0.09 -19.32 -7.05
N GLY A 163 0.67 -19.03 -8.12
CA GLY A 163 1.61 -19.98 -8.72
C GLY A 163 0.99 -21.07 -9.60
N ALA A 164 -0.33 -21.03 -9.84
CA ALA A 164 -0.98 -21.98 -10.73
C ALA A 164 -0.40 -21.88 -12.15
N SER A 165 -0.02 -23.02 -12.73
CA SER A 165 0.36 -23.13 -14.13
C SER A 165 -0.86 -23.01 -15.04
N ALA A 166 -0.64 -22.80 -16.36
CA ALA A 166 -1.74 -22.85 -17.34
C ALA A 166 -2.48 -24.19 -17.32
N GLY A 167 -1.79 -25.29 -17.00
CA GLY A 167 -2.40 -26.62 -16.82
C GLY A 167 -3.36 -26.66 -15.61
N ASP A 168 -2.93 -26.12 -14.47
CA ASP A 168 -3.76 -26.05 -13.26
C ASP A 168 -5.00 -25.17 -13.49
N VAL A 169 -4.81 -24.02 -14.16
CA VAL A 169 -5.92 -23.13 -14.54
C VAL A 169 -6.89 -23.86 -15.46
N GLY A 170 -6.38 -24.56 -16.49
CA GLY A 170 -7.20 -25.34 -17.41
C GLY A 170 -8.00 -26.41 -16.69
N ALA A 171 -7.40 -27.12 -15.72
CA ALA A 171 -8.09 -28.12 -14.91
C ALA A 171 -9.23 -27.48 -14.09
N VAL A 172 -8.96 -26.37 -13.38
CA VAL A 172 -9.99 -25.65 -12.62
C VAL A 172 -11.14 -25.19 -13.52
N LEU A 173 -10.84 -24.74 -14.74
CA LEU A 173 -11.86 -24.29 -15.69
C LEU A 173 -12.70 -25.45 -16.23
N ALA A 174 -12.09 -26.60 -16.52
CA ALA A 174 -12.79 -27.81 -16.97
C ALA A 174 -13.67 -28.38 -15.85
N ASP A 175 -13.17 -28.49 -14.62
CA ASP A 175 -13.92 -28.96 -13.47
C ASP A 175 -15.12 -28.05 -13.15
N ALA A 176 -14.99 -26.75 -13.36
CA ALA A 176 -16.08 -25.79 -13.21
C ALA A 176 -17.07 -25.79 -14.40
N GLY A 177 -16.81 -26.57 -15.45
CA GLY A 177 -17.62 -26.63 -16.65
C GLY A 177 -17.54 -25.34 -17.50
N VAL A 178 -16.48 -24.56 -17.37
CA VAL A 178 -16.23 -23.34 -18.15
C VAL A 178 -15.75 -23.71 -19.54
N VAL A 179 -14.75 -24.60 -19.65
CA VAL A 179 -14.21 -25.12 -20.92
C VAL A 179 -14.45 -26.62 -21.01
N ALA A 180 -14.46 -27.18 -22.21
CA ALA A 180 -14.69 -28.58 -22.46
C ALA A 180 -13.54 -29.47 -21.94
N SER A 181 -12.29 -28.97 -22.08
CA SER A 181 -11.12 -29.70 -21.61
C SER A 181 -10.01 -28.74 -21.14
N ALA A 182 -9.23 -29.19 -20.14
CA ALA A 182 -8.05 -28.45 -19.68
C ALA A 182 -7.04 -28.24 -20.83
N ARG A 183 -6.96 -29.24 -21.71
CA ARG A 183 -5.99 -29.24 -22.81
C ARG A 183 -6.31 -28.21 -23.88
N SER A 184 -7.61 -28.04 -24.25
CA SER A 184 -8.03 -27.00 -25.18
C SER A 184 -7.63 -25.61 -24.68
N PHE A 185 -7.83 -25.34 -23.39
CA PHE A 185 -7.42 -24.09 -22.77
C PHE A 185 -5.90 -23.87 -22.79
N VAL A 186 -5.12 -24.89 -22.41
CA VAL A 186 -3.64 -24.80 -22.40
C VAL A 186 -3.10 -24.55 -23.79
N ASN A 187 -3.63 -25.26 -24.82
CA ASN A 187 -3.22 -25.06 -26.22
C ASN A 187 -3.43 -23.62 -26.66
N VAL A 188 -4.63 -23.08 -26.43
CA VAL A 188 -4.96 -21.68 -26.78
C VAL A 188 -4.10 -20.68 -26.00
N ALA A 189 -3.87 -20.92 -24.70
CA ALA A 189 -3.04 -20.05 -23.89
C ALA A 189 -1.56 -20.04 -24.34
N GLN A 190 -1.04 -21.18 -24.79
CA GLN A 190 0.30 -21.29 -25.36
C GLN A 190 0.40 -20.68 -26.75
N GLU A 191 -0.54 -20.99 -27.65
CA GLU A 191 -0.61 -20.45 -29.01
C GLU A 191 -0.63 -18.92 -29.00
N ARG A 192 -1.40 -18.32 -28.10
CA ARG A 192 -1.48 -16.86 -27.93
C ARG A 192 -0.37 -16.28 -27.06
N SER A 193 0.60 -17.09 -26.59
CA SER A 193 1.69 -16.67 -25.69
C SER A 193 1.18 -15.98 -24.40
N LYS A 194 0.02 -16.39 -23.87
CA LYS A 194 -0.61 -15.82 -22.68
C LYS A 194 -0.57 -16.72 -21.44
N ALA A 195 0.06 -17.88 -21.52
CA ALA A 195 0.17 -18.81 -20.40
C ALA A 195 0.78 -18.18 -19.12
N GLY A 196 1.76 -17.26 -19.28
CA GLY A 196 2.38 -16.52 -18.19
C GLY A 196 1.64 -15.27 -17.73
N SER A 197 0.52 -14.91 -18.40
CA SER A 197 -0.28 -13.72 -18.07
C SER A 197 -1.52 -14.04 -17.23
N LEU A 198 -1.61 -15.25 -16.69
CA LEU A 198 -2.72 -15.71 -15.85
C LEU A 198 -2.43 -15.34 -14.39
N TYR A 199 -3.18 -14.40 -13.84
CA TYR A 199 -3.00 -13.93 -12.46
C TYR A 199 -3.88 -14.71 -11.48
N PRO A 200 -3.41 -14.91 -10.24
CA PRO A 200 -4.24 -15.51 -9.19
C PRO A 200 -5.42 -14.59 -8.82
N GLY A 201 -6.53 -15.18 -8.39
CA GLY A 201 -7.71 -14.41 -7.99
C GLY A 201 -9.02 -15.18 -8.22
N HIS A 202 -10.12 -14.50 -7.96
CA HIS A 202 -11.46 -14.99 -8.24
C HIS A 202 -11.99 -14.35 -9.53
N TYR A 203 -12.52 -15.17 -10.42
CA TYR A 203 -12.97 -14.74 -11.74
C TYR A 203 -14.42 -15.18 -11.97
N ARG A 204 -15.24 -14.27 -12.47
CA ARG A 204 -16.60 -14.56 -12.91
C ARG A 204 -16.57 -14.89 -14.40
N LEU A 205 -16.74 -16.18 -14.70
CA LEU A 205 -16.77 -16.74 -16.04
C LEU A 205 -18.16 -17.28 -16.36
N ARG A 206 -18.30 -17.94 -17.51
CA ARG A 206 -19.54 -18.56 -17.96
C ARG A 206 -19.29 -20.05 -18.19
N LYS A 207 -20.31 -20.87 -18.03
CA LYS A 207 -20.23 -22.29 -18.37
C LYS A 207 -20.32 -22.49 -19.88
N GLY A 208 -19.60 -23.48 -20.41
CA GLY A 208 -19.65 -23.84 -21.83
C GLY A 208 -19.02 -22.80 -22.74
N MET A 209 -17.92 -22.18 -22.34
CA MET A 209 -17.16 -21.22 -23.16
C MET A 209 -16.14 -21.93 -24.04
N ALA A 210 -15.95 -21.43 -25.26
CA ALA A 210 -14.76 -21.76 -26.03
C ALA A 210 -13.49 -21.37 -25.25
N ALA A 211 -12.44 -22.16 -25.33
CA ALA A 211 -11.17 -21.92 -24.61
C ALA A 211 -10.60 -20.53 -24.87
N GLY A 212 -10.69 -20.05 -26.11
CA GLY A 212 -10.27 -18.70 -26.49
C GLY A 212 -11.10 -17.61 -25.80
N ALA A 213 -12.42 -17.77 -25.73
CA ALA A 213 -13.30 -16.82 -25.06
C ALA A 213 -13.08 -16.82 -23.54
N ALA A 214 -12.83 -18.00 -22.94
CA ALA A 214 -12.49 -18.13 -21.53
C ALA A 214 -11.17 -17.42 -21.21
N LEU A 215 -10.15 -17.56 -22.04
CA LEU A 215 -8.88 -16.87 -21.92
C LEU A 215 -9.05 -15.34 -22.01
N ASP A 216 -9.78 -14.86 -23.02
CA ASP A 216 -10.04 -13.43 -23.19
C ASP A 216 -10.76 -12.84 -21.98
N LEU A 217 -11.72 -13.56 -21.42
CA LEU A 217 -12.45 -13.13 -20.23
C LEU A 217 -11.56 -13.16 -18.97
N LEU A 218 -10.69 -14.18 -18.80
CA LEU A 218 -9.70 -14.24 -17.71
C LEU A 218 -8.71 -13.07 -17.74
N LEU A 219 -8.31 -12.63 -18.93
CA LEU A 219 -7.39 -11.51 -19.11
C LEU A 219 -8.10 -10.15 -18.95
N SER A 220 -9.43 -10.13 -18.97
CA SER A 220 -10.23 -8.91 -18.81
C SER A 220 -10.27 -8.48 -17.33
N PRO A 221 -9.99 -7.19 -17.03
CA PRO A 221 -10.12 -6.67 -15.65
C PRO A 221 -11.54 -6.79 -15.08
N HIS A 222 -12.55 -6.85 -15.94
CA HIS A 222 -13.98 -6.90 -15.55
C HIS A 222 -14.43 -8.27 -15.06
N SER A 223 -13.67 -9.32 -15.32
CA SER A 223 -13.99 -10.68 -14.87
C SER A 223 -13.53 -10.94 -13.42
N ARG A 224 -12.58 -10.17 -12.90
CA ARG A 224 -12.11 -10.34 -11.51
C ARG A 224 -13.18 -9.94 -10.51
N VAL A 225 -13.42 -10.84 -9.57
CA VAL A 225 -14.35 -10.62 -8.45
C VAL A 225 -13.55 -10.10 -7.28
N VAL A 226 -13.37 -8.79 -7.23
CA VAL A 226 -12.67 -8.12 -6.14
C VAL A 226 -13.55 -7.04 -5.50
N ARG A 227 -13.37 -6.81 -4.21
CA ARG A 227 -13.88 -5.63 -3.54
C ARG A 227 -12.76 -4.58 -3.46
N ARG A 228 -13.06 -3.35 -3.81
CA ARG A 228 -12.13 -2.24 -3.60
C ARG A 228 -12.39 -1.63 -2.24
N VAL A 229 -11.35 -1.60 -1.43
CA VAL A 229 -11.36 -1.09 -0.06
C VAL A 229 -10.40 0.07 0.02
N THR A 230 -10.91 1.28 0.25
CA THR A 230 -10.09 2.49 0.32
C THR A 230 -9.90 2.89 1.78
N LEU A 231 -8.64 3.04 2.19
CA LEU A 231 -8.27 3.68 3.46
C LEU A 231 -7.85 5.12 3.16
N PRO A 232 -8.62 6.13 3.56
CA PRO A 232 -8.24 7.53 3.41
C PRO A 232 -7.04 7.91 4.28
N GLU A 233 -6.29 8.91 3.82
CA GLU A 233 -5.22 9.53 4.61
C GLU A 233 -5.76 10.15 5.91
N GLY A 234 -4.94 10.16 6.95
CA GLY A 234 -5.28 10.74 8.23
C GLY A 234 -6.32 9.98 9.03
N MET A 235 -6.77 8.80 8.59
CA MET A 235 -7.70 7.98 9.36
C MET A 235 -6.97 7.29 10.52
N ARG A 236 -7.56 7.37 11.73
CA ARG A 236 -7.03 6.73 12.94
C ARG A 236 -7.40 5.25 12.97
N VAL A 237 -6.59 4.40 13.59
CA VAL A 237 -6.87 2.95 13.68
C VAL A 237 -8.26 2.63 14.24
N PRO A 238 -8.76 3.28 15.32
CA PRO A 238 -10.11 3.03 15.82
C PRO A 238 -11.23 3.33 14.82
N GLU A 239 -10.98 4.20 13.83
CA GLU A 239 -11.90 4.53 12.74
C GLU A 239 -11.68 3.64 11.52
N ALA A 240 -10.41 3.34 11.23
CA ALA A 240 -9.99 2.55 10.09
C ALA A 240 -10.53 1.11 10.16
N LEU A 241 -10.43 0.44 11.30
CA LEU A 241 -10.89 -0.95 11.41
C LEU A 241 -12.39 -1.12 11.15
N PRO A 242 -13.30 -0.32 11.72
CA PRO A 242 -14.72 -0.39 11.35
C PRO A 242 -14.99 -0.01 9.89
N HIS A 243 -14.24 0.94 9.34
CA HIS A 243 -14.35 1.33 7.94
C HIS A 243 -13.96 0.19 7.00
N LEU A 244 -12.81 -0.45 7.25
CA LEU A 244 -12.34 -1.62 6.52
C LEU A 244 -13.30 -2.80 6.63
N ALA A 245 -13.84 -3.05 7.85
CA ALA A 245 -14.81 -4.10 8.09
C ALA A 245 -16.02 -3.98 7.16
N ARG A 246 -16.59 -2.78 7.07
CA ARG A 246 -17.75 -2.51 6.18
C ARG A 246 -17.42 -2.68 4.71
N GLN A 247 -16.30 -2.14 4.25
CA GLN A 247 -15.93 -2.18 2.83
C GLN A 247 -15.48 -3.58 2.38
N ALA A 248 -14.66 -4.26 3.18
CA ALA A 248 -14.14 -5.58 2.85
C ALA A 248 -15.17 -6.69 3.09
N GLY A 249 -16.18 -6.45 3.94
CA GLY A 249 -17.09 -7.50 4.41
C GLY A 249 -16.39 -8.50 5.35
N ILE A 250 -15.38 -8.03 6.08
CA ILE A 250 -14.66 -8.81 7.10
C ILE A 250 -15.22 -8.42 8.46
N PRO A 251 -15.52 -9.37 9.36
CA PRO A 251 -16.02 -9.04 10.70
C PRO A 251 -15.05 -8.13 11.46
N LEU A 252 -15.56 -7.06 12.07
CA LEU A 252 -14.74 -6.11 12.82
C LEU A 252 -13.92 -6.80 13.92
N LYS A 253 -14.51 -7.77 14.61
CA LYS A 253 -13.84 -8.55 15.65
C LYS A 253 -12.57 -9.22 15.17
N ASP A 254 -12.54 -9.68 13.89
CA ASP A 254 -11.39 -10.39 13.32
C ASP A 254 -10.27 -9.39 13.00
N LEU A 255 -10.62 -8.17 12.55
CA LEU A 255 -9.65 -7.08 12.35
C LEU A 255 -9.06 -6.61 13.69
N GLN A 256 -9.88 -6.52 14.74
CA GLN A 256 -9.43 -6.13 16.09
C GLN A 256 -8.60 -7.23 16.79
N ALA A 257 -8.86 -8.49 16.48
CA ALA A 257 -8.13 -9.63 17.02
C ALA A 257 -6.78 -9.87 16.33
N ALA A 258 -6.49 -9.19 15.21
CA ALA A 258 -5.23 -9.35 14.49
C ALA A 258 -4.05 -8.88 15.35
N LYS A 259 -3.13 -9.81 15.63
CA LYS A 259 -1.96 -9.50 16.49
C LYS A 259 -0.93 -8.71 15.68
N PRO A 260 -0.49 -7.53 16.14
CA PRO A 260 0.50 -6.70 15.45
C PRO A 260 1.78 -7.44 15.07
N ALA A 261 2.27 -8.32 15.95
CA ALA A 261 3.47 -9.14 15.72
C ALA A 261 3.36 -10.07 14.48
N ALA A 262 2.14 -10.48 14.10
CA ALA A 262 1.90 -11.34 12.94
C ALA A 262 1.71 -10.56 11.62
N LEU A 263 1.72 -9.23 11.67
CA LEU A 263 1.43 -8.38 10.53
C LEU A 263 2.69 -7.87 9.81
N GLY A 264 3.88 -8.16 10.33
CA GLY A 264 5.16 -7.77 9.73
C GLY A 264 5.45 -6.27 9.84
N LEU A 265 5.00 -5.62 10.92
CA LEU A 265 5.31 -4.22 11.23
C LEU A 265 6.82 -3.99 11.24
N PRO A 266 7.29 -2.77 10.89
CA PRO A 266 8.68 -2.38 11.14
C PRO A 266 9.07 -2.53 12.61
N GLY A 267 10.33 -2.87 12.89
CA GLY A 267 10.80 -3.09 14.26
C GLY A 267 10.66 -1.88 15.18
N TYR A 268 10.61 -0.69 14.62
CA TYR A 268 10.39 0.56 15.36
C TYR A 268 8.91 0.88 15.62
N ALA A 269 7.96 0.17 15.02
CA ALA A 269 6.53 0.41 15.20
C ALA A 269 6.05 -0.12 16.56
N ARG A 270 5.25 0.67 17.28
CA ARG A 270 4.65 0.28 18.58
C ARG A 270 3.25 -0.32 18.43
N GLY A 271 2.65 -0.26 17.24
CA GLY A 271 1.32 -0.72 16.96
C GLY A 271 0.92 -0.40 15.52
N LEU A 272 -0.37 -0.48 15.22
CA LEU A 272 -0.89 -0.24 13.86
C LEU A 272 -1.03 1.25 13.52
N GLU A 273 -1.14 2.13 14.54
CA GLU A 273 -1.33 3.56 14.30
C GLU A 273 -0.11 4.14 13.59
N GLY A 274 -0.36 4.78 12.44
CA GLY A 274 0.68 5.32 11.57
C GLY A 274 1.23 4.34 10.54
N PHE A 275 0.84 3.05 10.58
CA PHE A 275 1.43 1.98 9.76
C PHE A 275 0.45 1.25 8.85
N LEU A 276 -0.82 1.62 8.86
CA LEU A 276 -1.79 1.19 7.85
C LEU A 276 -1.76 2.20 6.70
N TYR A 277 -1.03 1.87 5.62
CA TYR A 277 -0.81 2.83 4.53
C TYR A 277 -2.10 3.21 3.82
N PRO A 278 -2.40 4.51 3.65
CA PRO A 278 -3.59 4.97 2.93
C PRO A 278 -3.50 4.64 1.44
N ALA A 279 -4.44 3.84 0.94
CA ALA A 279 -4.53 3.46 -0.47
C ALA A 279 -5.86 2.75 -0.74
N THR A 280 -6.13 2.45 -2.02
CA THR A 280 -7.19 1.53 -2.42
C THR A 280 -6.61 0.13 -2.60
N TYR A 281 -7.18 -0.83 -1.89
CA TYR A 281 -6.78 -2.23 -1.88
C TYR A 281 -7.81 -3.10 -2.58
N GLU A 282 -7.36 -4.01 -3.42
CA GLU A 282 -8.20 -5.06 -3.98
C GLU A 282 -8.25 -6.24 -2.99
N VAL A 283 -9.46 -6.61 -2.60
CA VAL A 283 -9.72 -7.65 -1.61
C VAL A 283 -10.51 -8.77 -2.29
N ASP A 284 -9.87 -9.93 -2.43
CA ASP A 284 -10.49 -11.12 -2.98
C ASP A 284 -11.49 -11.73 -1.99
N PRO A 285 -12.52 -12.45 -2.46
CA PRO A 285 -13.40 -13.25 -1.61
C PRO A 285 -12.57 -14.22 -0.74
N GLY A 286 -12.85 -14.23 0.56
CA GLY A 286 -12.13 -15.10 1.51
C GLY A 286 -10.78 -14.54 2.01
N THR A 287 -10.42 -13.31 1.66
CA THR A 287 -9.27 -12.63 2.28
C THR A 287 -9.50 -12.50 3.79
N THR A 288 -8.54 -12.92 4.59
CA THR A 288 -8.63 -12.80 6.05
C THR A 288 -8.32 -11.39 6.54
N ALA A 289 -8.74 -11.06 7.75
CA ALA A 289 -8.40 -9.79 8.42
C ALA A 289 -6.88 -9.57 8.49
N ALA A 290 -6.13 -10.61 8.86
CA ALA A 290 -4.68 -10.55 8.95
C ALA A 290 -4.03 -10.32 7.59
N ASP A 291 -4.55 -10.91 6.51
CA ASP A 291 -3.99 -10.71 5.16
C ASP A 291 -4.22 -9.29 4.66
N LEU A 292 -5.41 -8.72 4.90
CA LEU A 292 -5.70 -7.33 4.54
C LEU A 292 -4.78 -6.36 5.29
N LEU A 293 -4.69 -6.49 6.61
CA LEU A 293 -3.83 -5.62 7.43
C LEU A 293 -2.34 -5.80 7.09
N ARG A 294 -1.90 -7.04 6.82
CA ARG A 294 -0.52 -7.30 6.38
C ARG A 294 -0.19 -6.62 5.05
N ARG A 295 -1.12 -6.62 4.09
CA ARG A 295 -0.95 -5.89 2.82
C ARG A 295 -0.81 -4.38 3.05
N MET A 296 -1.59 -3.81 3.98
CA MET A 296 -1.49 -2.38 4.32
C MET A 296 -0.15 -2.03 4.96
N VAL A 297 0.33 -2.87 5.87
CA VAL A 297 1.66 -2.74 6.49
C VAL A 297 2.78 -2.94 5.47
N SER A 298 2.66 -3.93 4.58
CA SER A 298 3.64 -4.13 3.49
C SER A 298 3.72 -2.90 2.60
N ARG A 299 2.58 -2.32 2.24
CA ARG A 299 2.52 -1.11 1.42
C ARG A 299 3.16 0.10 2.12
N PHE A 300 2.98 0.22 3.44
CA PHE A 300 3.70 1.22 4.22
C PHE A 300 5.22 1.02 4.13
N LYS A 301 5.70 -0.21 4.29
CA LYS A 301 7.14 -0.53 4.20
C LYS A 301 7.71 -0.22 2.81
N GLU A 302 6.98 -0.56 1.76
CA GLU A 302 7.35 -0.24 0.37
C GLU A 302 7.45 1.28 0.17
N ALA A 303 6.44 2.04 0.62
CA ALA A 303 6.45 3.51 0.54
C ALA A 303 7.58 4.12 1.38
N ALA A 304 7.77 3.64 2.62
CA ALA A 304 8.84 4.09 3.50
C ALA A 304 10.23 3.82 2.89
N GLN A 305 10.43 2.65 2.28
CA GLN A 305 11.66 2.31 1.58
C GLN A 305 11.87 3.20 0.34
N ALA A 306 10.83 3.40 -0.46
CA ALA A 306 10.90 4.22 -1.68
C ALA A 306 11.31 5.68 -1.40
N ILE A 307 10.83 6.25 -0.29
CA ILE A 307 11.21 7.61 0.14
C ILE A 307 12.49 7.64 0.99
N GLY A 308 13.10 6.50 1.32
CA GLY A 308 14.30 6.41 2.15
C GLY A 308 14.08 6.86 3.60
N LEU A 309 12.91 6.54 4.19
CA LEU A 309 12.45 7.05 5.47
C LEU A 309 13.50 6.90 6.59
N GLU A 310 14.11 5.73 6.75
CA GLU A 310 15.05 5.47 7.85
C GLU A 310 16.31 6.33 7.76
N ALA A 311 16.91 6.42 6.57
CA ALA A 311 18.10 7.22 6.34
C ALA A 311 17.83 8.72 6.50
N ARG A 312 16.74 9.21 5.89
CA ARG A 312 16.37 10.62 5.93
C ARG A 312 15.87 11.10 7.28
N ALA A 313 15.24 10.21 8.07
CA ALA A 313 14.89 10.52 9.44
C ALA A 313 16.14 10.87 10.25
N ALA A 314 17.25 10.14 10.07
CA ALA A 314 18.51 10.44 10.73
C ALA A 314 19.10 11.79 10.29
N GLU A 315 18.95 12.20 9.03
CA GLU A 315 19.40 13.51 8.51
C GLU A 315 18.69 14.68 9.22
N VAL A 316 17.43 14.50 9.59
CA VAL A 316 16.66 15.47 10.37
C VAL A 316 16.66 15.21 11.87
N HIS A 317 17.59 14.38 12.35
CA HIS A 317 17.80 14.03 13.76
C HIS A 317 16.59 13.38 14.44
N LEU A 318 15.83 12.58 13.72
CA LEU A 318 14.73 11.79 14.24
C LEU A 318 14.99 10.28 14.08
N THR A 319 14.39 9.50 14.95
CA THR A 319 14.20 8.07 14.71
C THR A 319 13.10 7.85 13.66
N PRO A 320 13.06 6.69 12.99
CA PRO A 320 11.99 6.39 12.03
C PRO A 320 10.58 6.51 12.64
N LEU A 321 10.39 6.10 13.90
CA LEU A 321 9.10 6.26 14.59
C LEU A 321 8.74 7.72 14.80
N GLU A 322 9.69 8.55 15.18
CA GLU A 322 9.48 10.00 15.35
C GLU A 322 9.15 10.67 14.03
N ALA A 323 9.80 10.27 12.92
CA ALA A 323 9.48 10.78 11.59
C ALA A 323 8.03 10.46 11.19
N VAL A 324 7.57 9.22 11.41
CA VAL A 324 6.17 8.83 11.18
C VAL A 324 5.23 9.59 12.12
N THR A 325 5.66 9.84 13.36
CA THR A 325 4.90 10.64 14.33
C THR A 325 4.73 12.07 13.84
N VAL A 326 5.81 12.74 13.42
CA VAL A 326 5.74 14.08 12.82
C VAL A 326 4.84 14.08 11.59
N ALA A 327 4.99 13.11 10.69
CA ALA A 327 4.12 12.97 9.52
C ALA A 327 2.64 12.87 9.90
N SER A 328 2.31 12.11 10.94
CA SER A 328 0.93 11.98 11.41
C SER A 328 0.37 13.26 12.02
N LEU A 329 1.22 14.07 12.65
CA LEU A 329 0.86 15.40 13.14
C LEU A 329 0.61 16.36 11.97
N VAL A 330 1.54 16.39 11.00
CA VAL A 330 1.40 17.19 9.77
C VAL A 330 0.11 16.84 9.02
N GLN A 331 -0.17 15.54 8.86
CA GLN A 331 -1.39 15.05 8.20
C GLN A 331 -2.67 15.49 8.93
N ALA A 332 -2.62 15.53 10.26
CA ALA A 332 -3.78 15.86 11.08
C ALA A 332 -4.07 17.37 11.15
N GLU A 333 -3.04 18.21 10.98
CA GLU A 333 -3.12 19.67 11.07
C GLU A 333 -3.25 20.35 9.70
N GLY A 334 -2.80 19.69 8.62
CA GLY A 334 -2.71 20.32 7.32
C GLY A 334 -4.02 20.28 6.54
N GLY A 335 -4.48 21.44 6.10
CA GLY A 335 -5.63 21.57 5.19
C GLY A 335 -5.24 21.39 3.72
N ARG A 336 -4.04 21.81 3.33
CA ARG A 336 -3.48 21.70 1.98
C ARG A 336 -2.13 21.02 2.02
N ASP A 337 -1.85 20.17 1.04
CA ASP A 337 -0.56 19.47 0.93
C ASP A 337 0.64 20.46 0.82
N THR A 338 0.41 21.63 0.21
CA THR A 338 1.41 22.71 0.07
C THR A 338 1.86 23.31 1.40
N ASP A 339 1.05 23.15 2.45
CA ASP A 339 1.36 23.66 3.79
C ASP A 339 2.13 22.65 4.65
N TYR A 340 2.11 21.37 4.26
CA TYR A 340 2.74 20.29 5.01
C TYR A 340 4.22 20.55 5.36
N PRO A 341 5.09 20.98 4.42
CA PRO A 341 6.49 21.25 4.76
C PRO A 341 6.66 22.41 5.76
N LYS A 342 5.75 23.40 5.74
CA LYS A 342 5.78 24.54 6.69
C LYS A 342 5.26 24.11 8.07
N ILE A 343 4.22 23.28 8.14
CA ILE A 343 3.73 22.71 9.40
C ILE A 343 4.83 21.86 10.04
N ALA A 344 5.50 21.01 9.24
CA ALA A 344 6.65 20.26 9.70
C ALA A 344 7.73 21.18 10.26
N ARG A 345 8.05 22.29 9.58
CA ARG A 345 9.04 23.28 10.04
C ARG A 345 8.64 23.88 11.39
N VAL A 346 7.39 24.26 11.59
CA VAL A 346 6.91 24.77 12.90
C VAL A 346 7.12 23.72 13.99
N ILE A 347 6.80 22.47 13.71
CA ILE A 347 7.02 21.37 14.67
C ILE A 347 8.51 21.29 15.04
N TYR A 348 9.41 21.28 14.05
CA TYR A 348 10.86 21.21 14.29
C TYR A 348 11.39 22.43 15.06
N ASN A 349 10.94 23.65 14.72
CA ASN A 349 11.37 24.86 15.42
C ASN A 349 10.93 24.83 16.90
N ARG A 350 9.70 24.36 17.19
CA ARG A 350 9.23 24.18 18.57
C ARG A 350 9.97 23.08 19.32
N LEU A 351 10.28 21.97 18.67
CA LEU A 351 11.10 20.89 19.26
C LEU A 351 12.50 21.42 19.62
N LYS A 352 13.15 22.12 18.69
CA LYS A 352 14.47 22.73 18.89
C LYS A 352 14.45 23.75 20.03
N GLY A 353 13.40 24.56 20.11
CA GLY A 353 13.21 25.56 21.17
C GLY A 353 12.73 24.98 22.51
N GLY A 354 12.50 23.67 22.62
CA GLY A 354 11.97 23.02 23.80
C GLY A 354 10.58 23.52 24.21
N THR A 355 9.80 24.05 23.24
CA THR A 355 8.45 24.57 23.45
C THR A 355 7.43 23.46 23.25
N PRO A 356 6.35 23.38 24.05
CA PRO A 356 5.26 22.45 23.81
C PRO A 356 4.68 22.64 22.40
N LEU A 357 4.32 21.53 21.72
CA LEU A 357 3.79 21.62 20.35
C LEU A 357 2.39 22.24 20.30
N GLN A 358 1.56 22.01 21.33
CA GLN A 358 0.21 22.60 21.48
C GLN A 358 -0.69 22.35 20.27
N LEU A 359 -0.72 21.11 19.78
CA LEU A 359 -1.50 20.72 18.61
C LEU A 359 -2.83 20.13 19.06
N ASP A 360 -3.94 20.72 18.60
CA ASP A 360 -5.31 20.29 18.95
C ASP A 360 -5.60 18.86 18.52
N ALA A 361 -5.02 18.42 17.39
CA ALA A 361 -5.15 17.04 16.91
C ALA A 361 -4.67 16.00 17.94
N THR A 362 -3.66 16.33 18.75
CA THR A 362 -3.16 15.43 19.81
C THR A 362 -4.10 15.33 20.99
N VAL A 363 -4.83 16.41 21.31
CA VAL A 363 -5.86 16.44 22.34
C VAL A 363 -7.08 15.62 21.90
N THR A 364 -7.54 15.85 20.66
CA THR A 364 -8.69 15.11 20.11
C THR A 364 -8.39 13.62 19.96
N TYR A 365 -7.14 13.25 19.64
CA TYR A 365 -6.68 11.86 19.65
C TYR A 365 -6.73 11.26 21.05
N ALA A 366 -6.18 11.97 22.04
CA ALA A 366 -6.18 11.54 23.44
C ALA A 366 -7.59 11.34 24.01
N LEU A 367 -8.57 12.13 23.53
CA LEU A 367 -9.97 12.03 23.91
C LEU A 367 -10.76 10.99 23.09
N GLY A 368 -10.15 10.37 22.08
CA GLY A 368 -10.80 9.38 21.21
C GLY A 368 -11.95 9.96 20.38
N ARG A 369 -11.95 11.26 20.10
CA ARG A 369 -13.01 11.93 19.34
C ARG A 369 -12.43 12.84 18.26
N ARG A 370 -13.27 13.19 17.25
CA ARG A 370 -12.98 14.27 16.29
C ARG A 370 -13.89 15.44 16.57
N THR A 371 -13.31 16.61 16.75
CA THR A 371 -14.01 17.88 16.91
C THR A 371 -13.19 18.99 16.32
N LEU A 372 -13.84 19.96 15.72
CA LEU A 372 -13.20 21.18 15.20
C LEU A 372 -12.86 22.18 16.32
N LYS A 373 -13.55 22.09 17.46
CA LYS A 373 -13.35 23.01 18.59
C LYS A 373 -12.78 22.22 19.78
N VAL A 374 -11.56 22.57 20.19
CA VAL A 374 -10.93 22.08 21.42
C VAL A 374 -11.11 23.16 22.49
N SER A 375 -11.77 22.82 23.57
CA SER A 375 -11.97 23.75 24.68
C SER A 375 -10.74 23.80 25.59
N LEU A 376 -10.58 24.87 26.39
CA LEU A 376 -9.54 24.96 27.42
C LEU A 376 -9.62 23.80 28.44
N LYS A 377 -10.81 23.21 28.66
CA LYS A 377 -10.96 22.03 29.50
C LYS A 377 -10.36 20.80 28.82
N ASP A 378 -10.53 20.66 27.52
CA ASP A 378 -9.99 19.55 26.75
C ASP A 378 -8.45 19.53 26.74
N THR A 379 -7.81 20.72 26.67
CA THR A 379 -6.35 20.82 26.73
C THR A 379 -5.74 20.38 28.07
N LYS A 380 -6.58 20.15 29.10
CA LYS A 380 -6.15 19.64 30.42
C LYS A 380 -6.20 18.12 30.52
N VAL A 381 -6.61 17.39 29.47
CA VAL A 381 -6.69 15.93 29.47
C VAL A 381 -5.34 15.31 29.88
N ARG A 382 -5.37 14.33 30.78
CA ARG A 382 -4.20 13.60 31.23
C ARG A 382 -3.91 12.45 30.25
N SER A 383 -3.03 12.70 29.31
CA SER A 383 -2.59 11.71 28.33
C SER A 383 -1.16 12.01 27.91
N PRO A 384 -0.30 11.02 27.69
CA PRO A 384 1.05 11.21 27.15
C PRO A 384 1.02 11.79 25.72
N TYR A 385 -0.12 11.71 25.03
CA TYR A 385 -0.30 12.33 23.71
C TYR A 385 -0.61 13.82 23.76
N ASN A 386 -0.96 14.38 24.93
CA ASN A 386 -1.36 15.78 25.04
C ASN A 386 -0.16 16.73 24.98
N THR A 387 0.09 17.32 23.82
CA THR A 387 1.20 18.23 23.55
C THR A 387 1.04 19.64 24.13
N TYR A 388 -0.08 19.94 24.81
CA TYR A 388 -0.21 21.14 25.68
C TYR A 388 0.44 20.92 27.05
N ARG A 389 0.52 19.66 27.50
CA ARG A 389 1.04 19.31 28.83
C ARG A 389 2.47 18.73 28.79
N HIS A 390 2.82 18.10 27.68
CA HIS A 390 4.10 17.44 27.51
C HIS A 390 4.88 18.11 26.39
N LYS A 391 6.15 18.43 26.64
CA LYS A 391 7.10 18.90 25.64
C LYS A 391 7.58 17.73 24.78
N GLY A 392 8.02 18.04 23.57
CA GLY A 392 8.49 17.03 22.62
C GLY A 392 7.37 16.37 21.83
N LEU A 393 7.73 15.31 21.12
CA LEU A 393 6.77 14.52 20.33
C LEU A 393 5.91 13.62 21.24
N PRO A 394 4.66 13.35 20.85
CA PRO A 394 3.88 12.32 21.52
C PRO A 394 4.52 10.93 21.35
N PRO A 395 4.12 9.91 22.15
CA PRO A 395 4.75 8.60 22.16
C PRO A 395 4.73 7.84 20.82
N GLY A 396 3.88 8.26 19.88
CA GLY A 396 3.73 7.66 18.57
C GLY A 396 2.75 8.41 17.69
N PRO A 397 2.49 7.91 16.47
CA PRO A 397 1.57 8.52 15.52
C PRO A 397 0.15 8.64 16.07
N ILE A 398 -0.58 9.64 15.59
CA ILE A 398 -1.99 9.90 15.94
C ILE A 398 -2.97 9.66 14.78
N ALA A 399 -2.45 9.27 13.62
CA ALA A 399 -3.21 8.95 12.42
C ALA A 399 -2.30 8.20 11.44
N ASN A 400 -2.88 7.64 10.37
CA ASN A 400 -2.13 7.03 9.27
C ASN A 400 -1.81 8.09 8.21
N PRO A 401 -0.55 8.53 8.08
CA PRO A 401 -0.16 9.58 7.16
C PRO A 401 -0.07 9.08 5.72
N GLY A 402 -0.34 9.96 4.76
CA GLY A 402 -0.05 9.75 3.34
C GLY A 402 1.41 10.07 3.00
N GLU A 403 1.78 9.78 1.74
CA GLU A 403 3.15 9.97 1.25
C GLU A 403 3.63 11.42 1.39
N LYS A 404 2.77 12.39 1.06
CA LYS A 404 3.12 13.82 1.13
C LYS A 404 3.45 14.29 2.55
N ALA A 405 2.71 13.78 3.53
CA ALA A 405 2.98 14.08 4.93
C ALA A 405 4.28 13.41 5.43
N LEU A 406 4.56 12.18 4.98
CA LEU A 406 5.83 11.51 5.24
C LEU A 406 7.00 12.28 4.63
N LEU A 407 6.90 12.69 3.38
CA LEU A 407 7.92 13.52 2.72
C LEU A 407 8.11 14.88 3.40
N ALA A 408 7.03 15.54 3.83
CA ALA A 408 7.12 16.80 4.53
C ALA A 408 7.82 16.70 5.90
N ALA A 409 7.62 15.59 6.60
CA ALA A 409 8.35 15.29 7.83
C ALA A 409 9.85 15.11 7.59
N LEU A 410 10.24 14.53 6.45
CA LEU A 410 11.64 14.31 6.08
C LEU A 410 12.30 15.53 5.39
N HIS A 411 11.49 16.40 4.79
CA HIS A 411 11.94 17.60 4.07
C HIS A 411 11.11 18.81 4.51
N PRO A 412 11.28 19.27 5.77
CA PRO A 412 10.59 20.47 6.24
C PRO A 412 11.07 21.68 5.43
N ALA A 413 10.17 22.63 5.15
CA ALA A 413 10.53 23.88 4.49
C ALA A 413 11.57 24.67 5.31
N GLU A 414 12.35 25.50 4.66
CA GLU A 414 13.20 26.49 5.34
C GLU A 414 12.33 27.64 5.86
N GLY A 415 12.62 28.12 7.08
CA GLY A 415 11.93 29.26 7.69
C GLY A 415 11.92 29.21 9.22
N ASP A 416 11.60 30.34 9.80
CA ASP A 416 11.63 30.56 11.25
C ASP A 416 10.24 30.52 11.89
N TRP A 417 9.22 30.06 11.15
CA TRP A 417 7.84 30.01 11.66
C TRP A 417 7.75 29.21 12.96
N TYR A 418 7.01 29.79 13.90
CA TYR A 418 6.84 29.22 15.23
C TYR A 418 5.35 28.93 15.54
N TRP A 419 4.44 29.53 14.76
CA TRP A 419 3.00 29.40 14.86
C TRP A 419 2.36 29.28 13.49
N PHE A 420 1.24 28.60 13.44
CA PHE A 420 0.33 28.60 12.31
C PHE A 420 -1.13 28.59 12.79
N VAL A 421 -2.03 29.14 12.00
CA VAL A 421 -3.47 29.13 12.22
C VAL A 421 -4.18 28.97 10.89
N THR A 422 -5.12 28.03 10.80
CA THR A 422 -6.04 27.94 9.66
C THR A 422 -7.12 29.00 9.85
N THR A 423 -6.97 30.16 9.22
CA THR A 423 -7.86 31.34 9.38
C THR A 423 -9.14 31.21 8.57
N ASP A 424 -9.13 30.41 7.52
CA ASP A 424 -10.29 30.09 6.69
C ASP A 424 -10.37 28.56 6.49
N PRO A 425 -11.13 27.87 7.35
CA PRO A 425 -11.29 26.41 7.26
C PRO A 425 -12.00 25.92 6.00
N GLU A 426 -12.93 26.70 5.44
CA GLU A 426 -13.66 26.34 4.21
C GLU A 426 -12.74 26.28 3.01
N HIS A 427 -11.90 27.32 2.83
CA HIS A 427 -10.92 27.39 1.75
C HIS A 427 -9.57 26.79 2.15
N ARG A 428 -9.43 26.25 3.37
CA ARG A 428 -8.23 25.63 3.93
C ARG A 428 -7.01 26.55 3.86
N ILE A 429 -7.17 27.83 4.23
CA ILE A 429 -6.11 28.82 4.22
C ILE A 429 -5.42 28.83 5.58
N THR A 430 -4.13 28.46 5.59
CA THR A 430 -3.29 28.47 6.80
C THR A 430 -2.25 29.60 6.70
N LYS A 431 -2.16 30.40 7.74
CA LYS A 431 -1.18 31.48 7.90
C LYS A 431 -0.08 31.04 8.86
N PHE A 432 1.15 31.42 8.55
CA PHE A 432 2.35 31.04 9.29
C PHE A 432 3.07 32.31 9.75
N THR A 433 3.66 32.30 10.95
CA THR A 433 4.40 33.43 11.49
C THR A 433 5.44 33.00 12.53
N ASP A 434 6.46 33.81 12.69
CA ASP A 434 7.46 33.74 13.77
C ASP A 434 7.16 34.78 14.90
N LYS A 435 6.09 35.60 14.74
CA LYS A 435 5.70 36.66 15.68
C LYS A 435 4.44 36.32 16.43
N GLU A 436 4.51 36.37 17.76
CA GLU A 436 3.36 36.10 18.63
C GLU A 436 2.20 37.07 18.40
N SER A 437 2.50 38.34 18.16
CA SER A 437 1.48 39.38 17.87
C SER A 437 0.65 39.03 16.61
N GLU A 438 1.27 38.48 15.58
CA GLU A 438 0.59 38.07 14.36
C GLU A 438 -0.24 36.78 14.61
N PHE A 439 0.28 35.86 15.43
CA PHE A 439 -0.44 34.67 15.83
C PHE A 439 -1.74 35.02 16.59
N VAL A 440 -1.69 35.99 17.52
CA VAL A 440 -2.87 36.46 18.23
C VAL A 440 -3.91 37.01 17.25
N ARG A 441 -3.48 37.86 16.30
CA ARG A 441 -4.36 38.38 15.25
C ARG A 441 -4.97 37.31 14.37
N TYR A 442 -4.21 36.27 13.96
CA TYR A 442 -4.71 35.16 13.15
C TYR A 442 -5.72 34.32 13.94
N ARG A 443 -5.55 34.19 15.25
CA ARG A 443 -6.53 33.53 16.11
C ARG A 443 -7.83 34.32 16.25
N GLU A 444 -7.75 35.64 16.33
CA GLU A 444 -8.93 36.52 16.32
C GLU A 444 -9.68 36.38 15.00
N GLU A 445 -8.99 36.42 13.87
CA GLU A 445 -9.56 36.21 12.54
C GLU A 445 -10.29 34.83 12.42
N LEU A 446 -9.70 33.77 12.95
CA LEU A 446 -10.37 32.46 13.02
C LEU A 446 -11.60 32.49 13.94
N ASN A 447 -11.53 33.16 15.09
CA ASN A 447 -12.65 33.27 16.02
C ASN A 447 -13.81 34.06 15.41
N ASP A 448 -13.53 35.14 14.69
CA ASP A 448 -14.53 35.92 13.95
C ASP A 448 -15.19 35.07 12.86
N TYR A 449 -14.39 34.33 12.09
CA TYR A 449 -14.91 33.37 11.12
C TYR A 449 -15.84 32.34 11.76
N LEU A 450 -15.44 31.72 12.87
CA LEU A 450 -16.23 30.71 13.58
C LEU A 450 -17.43 31.29 14.34
N GLY A 451 -17.45 32.58 14.61
CA GLY A 451 -18.57 33.33 15.22
C GLY A 451 -19.63 33.73 14.20
N THR A 452 -19.28 33.84 12.94
CA THR A 452 -20.16 34.24 11.84
C THR A 452 -20.71 33.05 11.04
N HIS A 453 -20.18 31.86 11.22
CA HIS A 453 -20.57 30.62 10.57
C HIS A 453 -20.84 29.53 11.62
#